data_4afa83aa4d6b570c2b26c77d2e278c69
#
_entry.id   4afa83aa4d6b570c2b26c77d2e278c69
#
_cell.length_a   1.000
_cell.length_b   1.000
_cell.length_c   1.000
_cell.angle_alpha   90.00
_cell.angle_beta   90.00
_cell.angle_gamma   90.00
#
_symmetry.space_group_name_H-M   'P 1'
#
loop_
_entity.id
_entity.type
_entity.pdbx_description
1 polymer ?
#
loop_
_entity_poly.entity_id
_entity_poly.type
_entity_poly.pdbx_seq_one_letter_code
_entity_poly.pdbx_strand_id
1 'polypeptide(L)'
;LGIINASYTMYRDLVIADSNGRIVANSKSENRDKLKRMNVSEQSWFRQGMQISRSVQFGVQDVCNSELENEETSLIYCGGILENGQREGKVLGVLGIFFDWENLVSPILEGCLPRIKGKVVHGGAAFYVNDERKVIATTDHENFAIGQTVDLPNENLSLNAGESASGIFSANDKKYIIGSSKTQGYREYEGLGWTAHVVRPID
;
A
#
# COMPACT_ATOMS: atom_id res chain seq x y z
N LEU A 1 6.81 -1.29 -21.60
CA LEU A 1 6.00 -1.24 -20.36
C LEU A 1 4.72 -2.05 -20.48
N GLY A 2 3.91 -1.90 -21.56
CA GLY A 2 2.62 -2.60 -21.71
C GLY A 2 2.69 -4.11 -21.60
N ILE A 3 3.72 -4.76 -22.14
CA ILE A 3 3.91 -6.21 -22.02
C ILE A 3 4.16 -6.62 -20.56
N ILE A 4 4.95 -5.85 -19.82
CA ILE A 4 5.20 -6.11 -18.39
C ILE A 4 3.91 -5.97 -17.61
N ASN A 5 3.16 -4.90 -17.82
CA ASN A 5 1.88 -4.69 -17.14
C ASN A 5 0.89 -5.82 -17.43
N ALA A 6 0.76 -6.25 -18.69
CA ALA A 6 -0.12 -7.35 -19.06
C ALA A 6 0.26 -8.70 -18.43
N SER A 7 1.55 -8.88 -18.06
CA SER A 7 2.04 -10.10 -17.41
C SER A 7 1.83 -10.12 -15.89
N TYR A 8 1.56 -8.96 -15.28
CA TYR A 8 1.39 -8.79 -13.83
C TYR A 8 0.07 -8.09 -13.55
N THR A 9 -0.97 -8.86 -13.34
CA THR A 9 -2.36 -8.38 -13.17
C THR A 9 -2.57 -7.46 -11.97
N MET A 10 -1.60 -7.41 -11.05
CA MET A 10 -1.64 -6.54 -9.87
C MET A 10 -1.10 -5.12 -10.13
N TYR A 11 -0.51 -4.87 -11.32
CA TYR A 11 -0.03 -3.56 -11.68
C TYR A 11 -1.15 -2.76 -12.34
N ARG A 12 -1.49 -1.62 -11.73
CA ARG A 12 -2.44 -0.67 -12.30
C ARG A 12 -1.80 0.08 -13.46
N ASP A 13 -0.63 0.68 -13.26
CA ASP A 13 0.18 1.27 -14.32
C ASP A 13 1.69 1.22 -13.97
N LEU A 14 2.52 1.34 -14.98
CA LEU A 14 3.95 1.54 -14.91
C LEU A 14 4.25 2.88 -15.58
N VAL A 15 4.81 3.82 -14.84
CA VAL A 15 5.03 5.19 -15.31
C VAL A 15 6.52 5.53 -15.26
N ILE A 16 7.07 6.10 -16.33
CA ILE A 16 8.41 6.64 -16.37
C ILE A 16 8.34 8.15 -16.48
N ALA A 17 9.02 8.84 -15.57
CA ALA A 17 9.22 10.28 -15.61
C ALA A 17 10.71 10.63 -15.79
N ASP A 18 11.00 11.71 -16.55
CA ASP A 18 12.35 12.26 -16.68
C ASP A 18 12.80 12.98 -15.40
N SER A 19 14.06 13.44 -15.36
CA SER A 19 14.61 14.14 -14.19
C SER A 19 13.91 15.46 -13.82
N ASN A 20 13.04 15.99 -14.69
CA ASN A 20 12.23 17.18 -14.44
C ASN A 20 10.80 16.83 -14.00
N GLY A 21 10.48 15.56 -13.80
CA GLY A 21 9.16 15.08 -13.43
C GLY A 21 8.15 15.03 -14.58
N ARG A 22 8.59 15.15 -15.85
CA ARG A 22 7.69 14.98 -17.00
C ARG A 22 7.51 13.51 -17.30
N ILE A 23 6.27 13.06 -17.45
CA ILE A 23 5.98 11.68 -17.81
C ILE A 23 6.33 11.44 -19.27
N VAL A 24 7.28 10.55 -19.53
CA VAL A 24 7.79 10.21 -20.86
C VAL A 24 7.22 8.90 -21.40
N ALA A 25 6.79 8.01 -20.53
CA ALA A 25 6.16 6.75 -20.91
C ALA A 25 5.25 6.20 -19.79
N ASN A 26 4.22 5.48 -20.20
CA ASN A 26 3.39 4.68 -19.29
C ASN A 26 2.97 3.37 -19.96
N SER A 27 2.43 2.43 -19.18
CA SER A 27 2.03 1.10 -19.70
C SER A 27 0.62 1.09 -20.29
N LYS A 28 -0.28 1.94 -19.82
CA LYS A 28 -1.66 2.05 -20.28
C LYS A 28 -1.80 3.12 -21.39
N SER A 29 -2.19 2.69 -22.57
CA SER A 29 -2.35 3.60 -23.72
C SER A 29 -3.47 4.62 -23.54
N GLU A 30 -4.54 4.25 -22.85
CA GLU A 30 -5.70 5.10 -22.56
C GLU A 30 -5.34 6.33 -21.71
N ASN A 31 -4.37 6.23 -20.82
CA ASN A 31 -3.94 7.33 -19.94
C ASN A 31 -2.88 8.25 -20.59
N ARG A 32 -2.34 7.88 -21.76
CA ARG A 32 -1.16 8.53 -22.34
C ARG A 32 -1.31 10.04 -22.51
N ASP A 33 -2.43 10.50 -23.04
CA ASP A 33 -2.62 11.93 -23.35
C ASP A 33 -2.87 12.75 -22.09
N LYS A 34 -3.50 12.17 -21.07
CA LYS A 34 -3.64 12.76 -19.73
C LYS A 34 -2.26 12.91 -19.09
N LEU A 35 -1.53 11.81 -19.01
CA LEU A 35 -0.26 11.73 -18.29
C LEU A 35 0.84 12.60 -18.90
N LYS A 36 0.90 12.75 -20.22
CA LYS A 36 1.86 13.66 -20.89
C LYS A 36 1.75 15.13 -20.48
N ARG A 37 0.60 15.55 -19.95
CA ARG A 37 0.35 16.92 -19.49
C ARG A 37 0.66 17.12 -18.01
N MET A 38 0.93 16.04 -17.29
CA MET A 38 1.18 16.07 -15.86
C MET A 38 2.68 16.18 -15.58
N ASN A 39 2.99 16.80 -14.44
CA ASN A 39 4.33 16.85 -13.89
C ASN A 39 4.29 16.26 -12.47
N VAL A 40 5.16 15.28 -12.21
CA VAL A 40 5.20 14.53 -10.96
C VAL A 40 6.34 14.94 -10.04
N SER A 41 7.03 16.05 -10.32
CA SER A 41 8.20 16.50 -9.54
C SER A 41 7.91 16.68 -8.05
N GLU A 42 6.66 17.02 -7.71
CA GLU A 42 6.21 17.20 -6.33
C GLU A 42 5.71 15.91 -5.66
N GLN A 43 5.50 14.85 -6.44
CA GLN A 43 5.00 13.57 -5.92
C GLN A 43 6.07 12.86 -5.07
N SER A 44 5.66 12.27 -3.95
CA SER A 44 6.57 11.62 -3.00
C SER A 44 7.36 10.47 -3.64
N TRP A 45 6.71 9.59 -4.40
CA TRP A 45 7.36 8.48 -5.09
C TRP A 45 8.44 8.96 -6.07
N PHE A 46 8.20 10.07 -6.78
CA PHE A 46 9.16 10.64 -7.71
C PHE A 46 10.38 11.20 -6.98
N ARG A 47 10.16 11.99 -5.92
CA ARG A 47 11.26 12.54 -5.09
C ARG A 47 12.10 11.44 -4.47
N GLN A 48 11.48 10.38 -3.94
CA GLN A 48 12.19 9.21 -3.42
C GLN A 48 13.02 8.55 -4.53
N GLY A 49 12.41 8.28 -5.69
CA GLY A 49 13.07 7.64 -6.83
C GLY A 49 14.28 8.43 -7.33
N MET A 50 14.22 9.77 -7.35
CA MET A 50 15.34 10.63 -7.74
C MET A 50 16.53 10.57 -6.78
N GLN A 51 16.33 10.12 -5.54
CA GLN A 51 17.40 9.93 -4.55
C GLN A 51 18.07 8.55 -4.64
N ILE A 52 17.48 7.63 -5.42
CA ILE A 52 17.95 6.25 -5.55
C ILE A 52 19.01 6.16 -6.64
N SER A 53 20.27 6.20 -6.25
CA SER A 53 21.44 6.15 -7.14
C SER A 53 22.02 4.73 -7.33
N ARG A 54 21.40 3.71 -6.75
CA ARG A 54 21.83 2.29 -6.83
C ARG A 54 20.69 1.41 -7.31
N SER A 55 20.94 0.58 -8.31
CA SER A 55 19.94 -0.26 -8.97
C SER A 55 19.27 -1.32 -8.09
N VAL A 56 19.88 -1.64 -6.94
CA VAL A 56 19.32 -2.59 -5.96
C VAL A 56 18.39 -1.94 -4.92
N GLN A 57 18.32 -0.61 -4.91
CA GLN A 57 17.48 0.16 -4.02
C GLN A 57 16.15 0.49 -4.69
N PHE A 58 15.12 0.60 -3.90
CA PHE A 58 13.80 1.08 -4.31
C PHE A 58 13.18 1.90 -3.19
N GLY A 59 12.26 2.77 -3.54
CA GLY A 59 11.41 3.50 -2.60
C GLY A 59 10.00 2.96 -2.63
N VAL A 60 9.25 3.25 -1.59
CA VAL A 60 7.81 2.91 -1.51
C VAL A 60 7.07 4.12 -0.97
N GLN A 61 6.06 4.55 -1.69
CA GLN A 61 5.06 5.48 -1.18
C GLN A 61 3.88 4.68 -0.65
N ASP A 62 3.50 4.97 0.58
CA ASP A 62 2.37 4.31 1.25
C ASP A 62 1.06 4.50 0.46
N VAL A 63 0.09 3.68 0.79
CA VAL A 63 -1.22 3.65 0.14
C VAL A 63 -1.86 5.03 0.11
N CYS A 64 -2.18 5.50 -1.08
CA CYS A 64 -2.75 6.82 -1.31
C CYS A 64 -3.67 6.82 -2.54
N ASN A 65 -4.55 7.80 -2.63
CA ASN A 65 -5.28 8.08 -3.84
C ASN A 65 -4.34 8.74 -4.85
N SER A 66 -4.29 8.22 -6.07
CA SER A 66 -3.36 8.69 -7.09
C SER A 66 -4.09 9.49 -8.18
N GLU A 67 -3.72 10.76 -8.33
CA GLU A 67 -4.20 11.60 -9.44
C GLU A 67 -3.89 11.01 -10.83
N LEU A 68 -2.79 10.26 -10.94
CA LEU A 68 -2.41 9.57 -12.17
C LEU A 68 -3.41 8.47 -12.53
N GLU A 69 -4.00 7.83 -11.53
CA GLU A 69 -4.94 6.71 -11.64
C GLU A 69 -6.38 7.11 -11.29
N ASN A 70 -6.78 8.36 -11.62
CA ASN A 70 -8.14 8.87 -11.41
C ASN A 70 -8.62 8.79 -9.94
N GLU A 71 -7.75 9.13 -8.99
CA GLU A 71 -7.98 9.07 -7.54
C GLU A 71 -8.20 7.65 -7.00
N GLU A 72 -7.88 6.62 -7.78
CA GLU A 72 -7.94 5.25 -7.28
C GLU A 72 -6.78 4.95 -6.32
N THR A 73 -7.06 4.13 -5.32
CA THR A 73 -6.10 3.79 -4.27
C THR A 73 -4.97 2.93 -4.80
N SER A 74 -3.74 3.38 -4.63
CA SER A 74 -2.54 2.72 -5.11
C SER A 74 -1.45 2.64 -4.04
N LEU A 75 -0.71 1.54 -4.01
CA LEU A 75 0.58 1.42 -3.37
C LEU A 75 1.64 1.63 -4.45
N ILE A 76 2.62 2.51 -4.23
CA ILE A 76 3.55 2.90 -5.30
C ILE A 76 4.98 2.51 -4.93
N TYR A 77 5.58 1.62 -5.72
CA TYR A 77 7.01 1.39 -5.68
C TYR A 77 7.72 2.29 -6.69
N CYS A 78 8.93 2.74 -6.34
CA CYS A 78 9.71 3.57 -7.26
C CYS A 78 11.20 3.18 -7.26
N GLY A 79 11.83 3.40 -8.41
CA GLY A 79 13.26 3.17 -8.61
C GLY A 79 13.87 4.21 -9.53
N GLY A 80 15.13 4.59 -9.26
CA GLY A 80 15.90 5.47 -10.11
C GLY A 80 16.29 4.78 -11.42
N ILE A 81 16.12 5.46 -12.53
CA ILE A 81 16.63 5.03 -13.86
C ILE A 81 18.03 5.61 -13.99
N LEU A 82 19.05 4.74 -13.96
CA LEU A 82 20.43 5.14 -13.95
C LEU A 82 21.03 5.25 -15.34
N GLU A 83 21.95 6.17 -15.52
CA GLU A 83 22.66 6.40 -16.76
C GLU A 83 23.35 5.12 -17.25
N ASN A 84 23.18 4.81 -18.53
CA ASN A 84 23.73 3.60 -19.19
C ASN A 84 23.35 2.25 -18.54
N GLY A 85 22.30 2.21 -17.70
CA GLY A 85 21.88 1.01 -16.98
C GLY A 85 22.92 0.50 -15.98
N GLN A 86 23.76 1.36 -15.46
CA GLN A 86 24.78 1.02 -14.49
C GLN A 86 24.16 0.66 -13.12
N ARG A 87 24.96 -0.03 -12.30
CA ARG A 87 24.51 -0.38 -10.94
C ARG A 87 24.45 0.84 -9.99
N GLU A 88 25.27 1.83 -10.25
CA GLU A 88 25.38 3.09 -9.49
C GLU A 88 25.64 4.23 -10.46
N GLY A 89 25.12 5.43 -10.19
CA GLY A 89 25.41 6.57 -11.03
C GLY A 89 24.33 7.65 -11.02
N LYS A 90 24.39 8.50 -12.05
CA LYS A 90 23.47 9.60 -12.23
C LYS A 90 22.06 9.08 -12.51
N VAL A 91 21.09 9.62 -11.78
CA VAL A 91 19.67 9.34 -12.00
C VAL A 91 19.16 10.21 -13.14
N LEU A 92 18.64 9.60 -14.19
CA LEU A 92 18.07 10.25 -15.38
C LEU A 92 16.56 10.44 -15.30
N GLY A 93 15.91 9.68 -14.42
CA GLY A 93 14.47 9.68 -14.23
C GLY A 93 14.04 8.62 -13.23
N VAL A 94 12.75 8.42 -13.12
CA VAL A 94 12.16 7.49 -12.16
C VAL A 94 11.16 6.57 -12.84
N LEU A 95 11.21 5.29 -12.50
CA LEU A 95 10.14 4.33 -12.76
C LEU A 95 9.25 4.27 -11.51
N GLY A 96 7.96 4.57 -11.68
CA GLY A 96 6.91 4.32 -10.70
C GLY A 96 6.10 3.08 -11.11
N ILE A 97 5.86 2.17 -10.17
CA ILE A 97 5.03 0.98 -10.31
C ILE A 97 3.81 1.16 -9.41
N PHE A 98 2.65 1.37 -10.02
CA PHE A 98 1.39 1.59 -9.32
C PHE A 98 0.68 0.25 -9.16
N PHE A 99 0.54 -0.22 -7.93
CA PHE A 99 -0.21 -1.43 -7.62
C PHE A 99 -1.69 -1.12 -7.45
N ASP A 100 -2.54 -1.99 -7.97
CA ASP A 100 -3.95 -2.01 -7.67
C ASP A 100 -4.15 -2.51 -6.23
N TRP A 101 -4.18 -1.55 -5.29
CA TRP A 101 -4.14 -1.86 -3.87
C TRP A 101 -5.36 -2.69 -3.44
N GLU A 102 -6.54 -2.31 -3.86
CA GLU A 102 -7.78 -2.97 -3.46
C GLU A 102 -7.83 -4.43 -3.93
N ASN A 103 -7.53 -4.68 -5.20
CA ASN A 103 -7.47 -6.02 -5.76
C ASN A 103 -6.34 -6.86 -5.16
N LEU A 104 -5.24 -6.23 -4.73
CA LEU A 104 -4.13 -6.92 -4.07
C LEU A 104 -4.49 -7.37 -2.66
N VAL A 105 -5.11 -6.48 -1.88
CA VAL A 105 -5.29 -6.69 -0.44
C VAL A 105 -6.56 -7.45 -0.08
N SER A 106 -7.64 -7.32 -0.86
CA SER A 106 -8.94 -7.92 -0.55
C SER A 106 -8.88 -9.44 -0.37
N PRO A 107 -8.25 -10.22 -1.27
CA PRO A 107 -8.15 -11.67 -1.07
C PRO A 107 -7.34 -12.05 0.19
N ILE A 108 -6.35 -11.24 0.55
CA ILE A 108 -5.53 -11.47 1.75
C ILE A 108 -6.39 -11.27 3.00
N LEU A 109 -7.11 -10.16 3.09
CA LEU A 109 -7.99 -9.87 4.22
C LEU A 109 -9.14 -10.87 4.35
N GLU A 110 -9.78 -11.26 3.26
CA GLU A 110 -10.82 -12.29 3.25
C GLU A 110 -10.30 -13.64 3.76
N GLY A 111 -9.05 -13.99 3.42
CA GLY A 111 -8.37 -15.18 3.93
C GLY A 111 -8.13 -15.13 5.44
N CYS A 112 -8.00 -13.94 6.03
CA CYS A 112 -7.75 -13.71 7.46
C CYS A 112 -9.04 -13.62 8.30
N LEU A 113 -10.23 -13.58 7.68
CA LEU A 113 -11.50 -13.46 8.42
C LEU A 113 -11.65 -14.57 9.47
N PRO A 114 -12.13 -14.23 10.69
CA PRO A 114 -12.32 -15.21 11.75
C PRO A 114 -13.37 -16.24 11.36
N ARG A 115 -13.06 -17.51 11.59
CA ARG A 115 -13.93 -18.63 11.21
C ARG A 115 -14.21 -19.55 12.41
N ILE A 116 -15.45 -20.01 12.51
CA ILE A 116 -15.86 -21.07 13.44
C ILE A 116 -16.41 -22.22 12.62
N LYS A 117 -15.86 -23.42 12.78
CA LYS A 117 -16.24 -24.62 12.00
C LYS A 117 -16.24 -24.36 10.47
N GLY A 118 -15.24 -23.59 9.98
CA GLY A 118 -15.06 -23.25 8.57
C GLY A 118 -15.94 -22.12 8.04
N LYS A 119 -16.90 -21.61 8.82
CA LYS A 119 -17.77 -20.48 8.41
C LYS A 119 -17.23 -19.18 8.99
N VAL A 120 -17.24 -18.12 8.16
CA VAL A 120 -16.90 -16.77 8.62
C VAL A 120 -17.85 -16.35 9.75
N VAL A 121 -17.28 -15.77 10.81
CA VAL A 121 -18.08 -15.27 11.95
C VAL A 121 -18.82 -14.02 11.53
N HIS A 122 -20.12 -13.98 11.79
CA HIS A 122 -20.94 -12.80 11.50
C HIS A 122 -20.42 -11.58 12.24
N GLY A 123 -20.24 -10.46 11.53
CA GLY A 123 -19.66 -9.23 12.08
C GLY A 123 -18.15 -9.31 12.37
N GLY A 124 -17.49 -10.41 11.97
CA GLY A 124 -16.03 -10.48 11.98
C GLY A 124 -15.45 -9.67 10.83
N ALA A 125 -14.33 -8.95 11.08
CA ALA A 125 -13.65 -8.15 10.09
C ALA A 125 -12.14 -8.32 10.16
N ALA A 126 -11.48 -8.01 9.05
CA ALA A 126 -10.04 -7.91 8.95
C ALA A 126 -9.69 -6.57 8.27
N PHE A 127 -8.66 -5.88 8.76
CA PHE A 127 -8.24 -4.60 8.20
C PHE A 127 -6.76 -4.32 8.47
N TYR A 128 -6.16 -3.46 7.63
CA TYR A 128 -4.83 -2.91 7.83
C TYR A 128 -4.90 -1.47 8.27
N VAL A 129 -3.98 -1.12 9.17
CA VAL A 129 -3.76 0.25 9.65
C VAL A 129 -2.31 0.64 9.36
N ASN A 130 -2.08 1.85 8.86
CA ASN A 130 -0.74 2.38 8.66
C ASN A 130 -0.16 3.01 9.94
N ASP A 131 1.07 3.52 9.87
CA ASP A 131 1.75 4.17 11.01
C ASP A 131 1.02 5.44 11.52
N GLU A 132 0.18 6.07 10.68
CA GLU A 132 -0.69 7.19 11.09
C GLU A 132 -1.99 6.74 11.76
N ARG A 133 -2.15 5.45 12.01
CA ARG A 133 -3.35 4.80 12.56
C ARG A 133 -4.59 4.94 11.66
N LYS A 134 -4.40 5.12 10.38
CA LYS A 134 -5.48 5.17 9.40
C LYS A 134 -5.71 3.80 8.79
N VAL A 135 -6.96 3.41 8.66
CA VAL A 135 -7.35 2.21 7.92
C VAL A 135 -6.99 2.39 6.44
N ILE A 136 -6.19 1.48 5.91
CA ILE A 136 -5.75 1.48 4.50
C ILE A 136 -6.36 0.35 3.68
N ALA A 137 -6.96 -0.64 4.35
CA ALA A 137 -7.73 -1.73 3.73
C ALA A 137 -8.66 -2.36 4.77
N THR A 138 -9.82 -2.84 4.35
CA THR A 138 -10.81 -3.42 5.26
C THR A 138 -11.76 -4.37 4.53
N THR A 139 -12.30 -5.35 5.26
CA THR A 139 -13.45 -6.17 4.83
C THR A 139 -14.79 -5.65 5.34
N ASP A 140 -14.79 -4.58 6.16
CA ASP A 140 -16.00 -3.99 6.76
C ASP A 140 -15.92 -2.46 6.67
N HIS A 141 -16.40 -1.91 5.57
CA HIS A 141 -16.38 -0.48 5.29
C HIS A 141 -17.35 0.34 6.16
N GLU A 142 -18.33 -0.30 6.81
CA GLU A 142 -19.27 0.40 7.68
C GLU A 142 -18.66 0.73 9.04
N ASN A 143 -17.92 -0.23 9.62
CA ASN A 143 -17.36 -0.09 10.96
C ASN A 143 -15.89 0.35 10.95
N PHE A 144 -15.14 0.08 9.87
CA PHE A 144 -13.72 0.39 9.70
C PHE A 144 -13.46 1.00 8.32
N ALA A 145 -13.98 2.21 8.09
CA ALA A 145 -13.87 2.88 6.78
C ALA A 145 -12.41 3.25 6.44
N ILE A 146 -12.05 3.12 5.16
CA ILE A 146 -10.72 3.53 4.65
C ILE A 146 -10.49 5.01 4.96
N GLY A 147 -9.31 5.34 5.47
CA GLY A 147 -8.92 6.68 5.91
C GLY A 147 -9.36 7.04 7.32
N GLN A 148 -10.23 6.25 7.94
CA GLN A 148 -10.65 6.45 9.33
C GLN A 148 -9.49 6.14 10.29
N THR A 149 -9.33 6.97 11.32
CA THR A 149 -8.46 6.64 12.46
C THR A 149 -9.21 5.73 13.42
N VAL A 150 -8.60 4.61 13.79
CA VAL A 150 -9.19 3.63 14.70
C VAL A 150 -8.59 3.79 16.09
N ASP A 151 -9.46 3.91 17.10
CA ASP A 151 -9.06 3.88 18.51
C ASP A 151 -8.99 2.43 18.99
N LEU A 152 -7.79 1.89 19.06
CA LEU A 152 -7.49 0.52 19.46
C LEU A 152 -6.77 0.49 20.80
N PRO A 153 -6.79 -0.64 21.55
CA PRO A 153 -6.01 -0.80 22.77
C PRO A 153 -4.52 -0.51 22.53
N ASN A 154 -3.86 0.12 23.50
CA ASN A 154 -2.45 0.50 23.37
C ASN A 154 -1.53 -0.70 23.05
N GLU A 155 -1.80 -1.86 23.61
CA GLU A 155 -1.08 -3.11 23.33
C GLU A 155 -1.18 -3.55 21.85
N ASN A 156 -2.26 -3.16 21.16
CA ASN A 156 -2.48 -3.44 19.73
C ASN A 156 -1.91 -2.36 18.82
N LEU A 157 -1.62 -1.17 19.35
CA LEU A 157 -1.05 -0.02 18.61
C LEU A 157 0.47 0.09 18.75
N SER A 158 1.04 -0.38 19.87
CA SER A 158 2.45 -0.18 20.22
C SER A 158 3.31 -1.43 19.94
N LEU A 159 2.97 -2.18 18.90
CA LEU A 159 3.72 -3.37 18.48
C LEU A 159 5.04 -2.99 17.79
N ASN A 160 6.10 -3.70 18.09
CA ASN A 160 7.31 -3.72 17.29
C ASN A 160 7.13 -4.61 16.05
N ALA A 161 8.00 -4.43 15.06
CA ALA A 161 7.96 -5.23 13.84
C ALA A 161 8.00 -6.74 14.15
N GLY A 162 7.02 -7.48 13.62
CA GLY A 162 6.85 -8.91 13.82
C GLY A 162 6.17 -9.31 15.15
N GLU A 163 5.85 -8.36 16.02
CA GLU A 163 5.09 -8.64 17.24
C GLU A 163 3.60 -8.79 16.97
N SER A 164 2.94 -9.48 17.89
CA SER A 164 1.49 -9.68 17.88
C SER A 164 0.91 -9.48 19.28
N ALA A 165 -0.31 -8.97 19.33
CA ALA A 165 -1.08 -8.82 20.57
C ALA A 165 -2.54 -9.19 20.36
N SER A 166 -3.24 -9.39 21.45
CA SER A 166 -4.70 -9.54 21.46
C SER A 166 -5.29 -8.72 22.59
N GLY A 167 -6.51 -8.24 22.38
CA GLY A 167 -7.18 -7.39 23.34
C GLY A 167 -8.70 -7.41 23.17
N ILE A 168 -9.36 -6.57 23.93
CA ILE A 168 -10.80 -6.29 23.80
C ILE A 168 -10.95 -4.78 23.67
N PHE A 169 -11.76 -4.34 22.72
CA PHE A 169 -12.08 -2.94 22.54
C PHE A 169 -13.55 -2.72 22.19
N SER A 170 -14.01 -1.49 22.24
CA SER A 170 -15.35 -1.11 21.87
C SER A 170 -15.30 -0.12 20.69
N ALA A 171 -16.10 -0.35 19.68
CA ALA A 171 -16.32 0.56 18.57
C ALA A 171 -17.80 0.51 18.15
N ASN A 172 -18.42 1.68 17.85
CA ASN A 172 -19.80 1.78 17.40
C ASN A 172 -20.79 1.00 18.29
N ASP A 173 -20.68 1.17 19.62
CA ASP A 173 -21.49 0.50 20.66
C ASP A 173 -21.42 -1.04 20.68
N LYS A 174 -20.44 -1.61 19.99
CA LYS A 174 -20.14 -3.04 20.00
C LYS A 174 -18.82 -3.33 20.67
N LYS A 175 -18.73 -4.49 21.34
CA LYS A 175 -17.46 -5.02 21.87
C LYS A 175 -16.87 -6.05 20.92
N TYR A 176 -15.55 -6.00 20.78
CA TYR A 176 -14.79 -6.90 19.93
C TYR A 176 -13.62 -7.52 20.67
N ILE A 177 -13.33 -8.77 20.35
CA ILE A 177 -12.00 -9.34 20.55
C ILE A 177 -11.18 -8.94 19.32
N ILE A 178 -9.95 -8.48 19.52
CA ILE A 178 -9.01 -8.10 18.47
C ILE A 178 -7.74 -8.92 18.59
N GLY A 179 -7.25 -9.40 17.46
CA GLY A 179 -5.88 -9.88 17.27
C GLY A 179 -5.16 -8.95 16.32
N SER A 180 -3.93 -8.58 16.64
CA SER A 180 -3.11 -7.66 15.86
C SER A 180 -1.72 -8.22 15.64
N SER A 181 -1.15 -7.93 14.46
CA SER A 181 0.24 -8.27 14.15
C SER A 181 0.86 -7.17 13.30
N LYS A 182 1.99 -6.63 13.76
CA LYS A 182 2.73 -5.63 13.00
C LYS A 182 3.60 -6.30 11.95
N THR A 183 3.55 -5.79 10.73
CA THR A 183 4.38 -6.29 9.64
C THR A 183 5.86 -6.13 9.99
N GLN A 184 6.64 -7.16 9.68
CA GLN A 184 8.10 -7.06 9.66
C GLN A 184 8.53 -6.80 8.22
N GLY A 185 9.60 -6.07 8.01
CA GLY A 185 10.18 -5.90 6.69
C GLY A 185 10.65 -7.22 6.06
N TYR A 186 11.23 -7.14 4.91
CA TYR A 186 11.81 -8.29 4.21
C TYR A 186 13.20 -7.93 3.72
N ARG A 187 14.21 -8.63 4.19
CA ARG A 187 15.63 -8.33 3.93
C ARG A 187 15.97 -6.89 4.34
N GLU A 188 16.48 -6.10 3.41
CA GLU A 188 16.86 -4.68 3.62
C GLU A 188 15.65 -3.72 3.61
N TYR A 189 14.46 -4.20 3.32
CA TYR A 189 13.23 -3.41 3.35
C TYR A 189 12.58 -3.48 4.72
N GLU A 190 12.60 -2.37 5.46
CA GLU A 190 12.05 -2.28 6.82
C GLU A 190 10.52 -2.35 6.89
N GLY A 191 9.84 -2.27 5.74
CA GLY A 191 8.39 -2.22 5.66
C GLY A 191 7.83 -0.82 5.85
N LEU A 192 6.51 -0.69 5.76
CA LEU A 192 5.78 0.58 5.97
C LEU A 192 5.17 0.69 7.38
N GLY A 193 5.54 -0.21 8.28
CA GLY A 193 5.07 -0.18 9.66
C GLY A 193 3.59 -0.57 9.84
N TRP A 194 2.96 -1.15 8.82
CA TRP A 194 1.55 -1.53 8.87
C TRP A 194 1.25 -2.57 9.95
N THR A 195 0.06 -2.47 10.53
CA THR A 195 -0.46 -3.47 11.45
C THR A 195 -1.72 -4.10 10.88
N ALA A 196 -1.73 -5.42 10.82
CA ALA A 196 -2.90 -6.22 10.47
C ALA A 196 -3.75 -6.43 11.71
N HIS A 197 -5.05 -6.28 11.58
CA HIS A 197 -6.02 -6.51 12.64
C HIS A 197 -7.11 -7.46 12.17
N VAL A 198 -7.49 -8.38 13.06
CA VAL A 198 -8.65 -9.26 12.87
C VAL A 198 -9.53 -9.10 14.09
N VAL A 199 -10.80 -8.81 13.87
CA VAL A 199 -11.76 -8.57 14.94
C VAL A 199 -12.95 -9.51 14.86
N ARG A 200 -13.50 -9.82 16.02
CA ARG A 200 -14.72 -10.59 16.18
C ARG A 200 -15.59 -9.93 17.25
N PRO A 201 -16.89 -9.68 16.97
CA PRO A 201 -17.78 -9.18 18.02
C PRO A 201 -17.90 -10.18 19.17
N ILE A 202 -18.10 -9.66 20.37
CA ILE A 202 -18.45 -10.41 21.57
C ILE A 202 -19.95 -10.19 21.78
N ASP A 203 -20.71 -11.28 21.84
CA ASP A 203 -22.14 -11.28 22.20
C ASP A 203 -22.34 -10.94 23.68
#